data_aefa33079675b1c424db0c838934de94
#
_entry.id   aefa33079675b1c424db0c838934de94
#
_cell.length_a   1.000
_cell.length_b   1.000
_cell.length_c   1.000
_cell.angle_alpha   90.00
_cell.angle_beta   90.00
_cell.angle_gamma   90.00
#
_symmetry.space_group_name_H-M   'P 1'
#
loop_
_entity.id
_entity.type
_entity.pdbx_description
1 polymer ?
#
loop_
_entity_poly.entity_id
_entity_poly.type
_entity_poly.pdbx_seq_one_letter_code
_entity_poly.pdbx_strand_id
1 'polypeptide(L)'
;MGISKNEYSKMTDKASGDSPKVLNSIKAFLFGGAICCFGRALNELFRMAGLNGDEIKIATPCILIILTAILTGLGVFDKIARHAGAGTIVPITGFANSVVSPALEFKQEGLILGTAAQMFTIAGPVIVYGTASSVIYGLIIYIFKLY
;
A
#
# COMPACT_ATOMS: atom_id res chain seq x y z
N MET A 1 9.24 25.83 -30.30
CA MET A 1 7.81 25.58 -30.63
C MET A 1 7.08 25.27 -29.34
N GLY A 2 6.28 26.19 -28.83
CA GLY A 2 5.49 26.01 -27.60
C GLY A 2 4.14 25.41 -27.95
N ILE A 3 3.85 24.19 -27.41
CA ILE A 3 2.54 23.57 -27.55
C ILE A 3 1.54 24.41 -26.71
N SER A 4 0.43 24.79 -27.31
CA SER A 4 -0.62 25.53 -26.62
C SER A 4 -1.28 24.66 -25.54
N LYS A 5 -1.72 25.28 -24.43
CA LYS A 5 -2.38 24.58 -23.32
C LYS A 5 -3.59 23.74 -23.78
N ASN A 6 -4.31 24.22 -24.80
CA ASN A 6 -5.45 23.52 -25.38
C ASN A 6 -5.03 22.32 -26.26
N GLU A 7 -3.88 22.40 -26.94
CA GLU A 7 -3.34 21.27 -27.71
C GLU A 7 -2.81 20.19 -26.76
N TYR A 8 -2.14 20.59 -25.68
CA TYR A 8 -1.69 19.66 -24.65
C TYR A 8 -2.87 18.93 -23.99
N SER A 9 -3.94 19.65 -23.62
CA SER A 9 -5.15 19.01 -23.07
C SER A 9 -5.79 18.01 -24.05
N LYS A 10 -5.88 18.34 -25.33
CA LYS A 10 -6.40 17.42 -26.36
C LYS A 10 -5.49 16.21 -26.59
N MET A 11 -4.17 16.35 -26.42
CA MET A 11 -3.21 15.24 -26.50
C MET A 11 -3.32 14.32 -25.28
N THR A 12 -3.47 14.88 -24.08
CA THR A 12 -3.70 14.10 -22.85
C THR A 12 -5.03 13.37 -22.89
N ASP A 13 -6.10 13.98 -23.34
CA ASP A 13 -7.42 13.32 -23.47
C ASP A 13 -7.41 12.17 -24.46
N LYS A 14 -6.65 12.29 -25.56
CA LYS A 14 -6.46 11.20 -26.52
C LYS A 14 -5.55 10.07 -26.01
N ALA A 15 -4.57 10.39 -25.18
CA ALA A 15 -3.65 9.44 -24.59
C ALA A 15 -4.23 8.73 -23.35
N SER A 16 -5.13 9.40 -22.63
CA SER A 16 -5.90 8.85 -21.50
C SER A 16 -7.08 8.04 -22.06
N GLY A 17 -6.93 6.75 -22.21
CA GLY A 17 -8.07 5.88 -22.54
C GLY A 17 -9.17 5.97 -21.49
N ASP A 18 -10.43 6.03 -21.92
CA ASP A 18 -11.60 5.97 -21.02
C ASP A 18 -11.59 4.64 -20.26
N SER A 19 -11.18 4.69 -19.00
CA SER A 19 -11.23 3.51 -18.16
C SER A 19 -12.63 3.31 -17.58
N PRO A 20 -13.19 2.10 -17.62
CA PRO A 20 -14.56 1.81 -17.15
C PRO A 20 -14.61 1.95 -15.61
N LYS A 21 -14.96 3.14 -15.13
CA LYS A 21 -14.93 3.52 -13.70
C LYS A 21 -15.72 2.55 -12.83
N VAL A 22 -16.93 2.19 -13.23
CA VAL A 22 -17.81 1.28 -12.47
C VAL A 22 -17.20 -0.11 -12.36
N LEU A 23 -16.73 -0.68 -13.47
CA LEU A 23 -16.11 -2.02 -13.47
C LEU A 23 -14.83 -2.04 -12.62
N ASN A 24 -14.01 -1.00 -12.72
CA ASN A 24 -12.78 -0.88 -11.93
C ASN A 24 -13.10 -0.71 -10.44
N SER A 25 -14.15 0.01 -10.07
CA SER A 25 -14.61 0.13 -8.68
C SER A 25 -15.10 -1.21 -8.12
N ILE A 26 -15.85 -1.98 -8.89
CA ILE A 26 -16.30 -3.33 -8.49
C ILE A 26 -15.11 -4.27 -8.31
N LYS A 27 -14.15 -4.27 -9.25
CA LYS A 27 -12.93 -5.07 -9.12
C LYS A 27 -12.13 -4.66 -7.86
N ALA A 28 -11.94 -3.38 -7.64
CA ALA A 28 -11.24 -2.88 -6.47
C ALA A 28 -11.91 -3.30 -5.16
N PHE A 29 -13.24 -3.23 -5.10
CA PHE A 29 -14.02 -3.69 -3.94
C PHE A 29 -13.85 -5.20 -3.69
N LEU A 30 -13.96 -6.02 -4.73
CA LEU A 30 -13.84 -7.47 -4.60
C LEU A 30 -12.42 -7.89 -4.16
N PHE A 31 -11.39 -7.35 -4.80
CA PHE A 31 -10.01 -7.69 -4.45
C PHE A 31 -9.61 -7.15 -3.07
N GLY A 32 -9.94 -5.89 -2.77
CA GLY A 32 -9.70 -5.31 -1.45
C GLY A 32 -10.45 -6.05 -0.35
N GLY A 33 -11.72 -6.40 -0.59
CA GLY A 33 -12.54 -7.23 0.29
C GLY A 33 -11.94 -8.62 0.51
N ALA A 34 -11.44 -9.27 -0.53
CA ALA A 34 -10.77 -10.57 -0.41
C ALA A 34 -9.51 -10.51 0.45
N ILE A 35 -8.69 -9.46 0.31
CA ILE A 35 -7.51 -9.24 1.16
C ILE A 35 -7.92 -9.04 2.62
N CYS A 36 -8.99 -8.26 2.89
CA CYS A 36 -9.52 -8.06 4.23
C CYS A 36 -10.07 -9.36 4.83
N CYS A 37 -10.80 -10.16 4.06
CA CYS A 37 -11.29 -11.47 4.49
C CYS A 37 -10.15 -12.42 4.81
N PHE A 38 -9.09 -12.42 4.01
CA PHE A 38 -7.88 -13.20 4.27
C PHE A 38 -7.21 -12.76 5.58
N GLY A 39 -7.06 -11.45 5.81
CA GLY A 39 -6.54 -10.93 7.08
C GLY A 39 -7.41 -11.33 8.28
N ARG A 40 -8.74 -11.34 8.12
CA ARG A 40 -9.66 -11.82 9.17
C ARG A 40 -9.51 -13.32 9.43
N ALA A 41 -9.38 -14.12 8.38
CA ALA A 41 -9.13 -15.56 8.52
C ALA A 41 -7.83 -15.86 9.27
N LEU A 42 -6.75 -15.10 9.00
CA LEU A 42 -5.50 -15.18 9.75
C LEU A 42 -5.71 -14.85 11.24
N ASN A 43 -6.48 -13.81 11.56
CA ASN A 43 -6.79 -13.48 12.95
C ASN A 43 -7.50 -14.62 13.67
N GLU A 44 -8.48 -15.28 13.04
CA GLU A 44 -9.18 -16.43 13.65
C GLU A 44 -8.25 -17.64 13.80
N LEU A 45 -7.37 -17.87 12.82
CA LEU A 45 -6.38 -18.95 12.89
C LEU A 45 -5.44 -18.74 14.08
N PHE A 46 -4.92 -17.53 14.29
CA PHE A 46 -4.07 -17.20 15.42
C PHE A 46 -4.81 -17.31 16.76
N ARG A 47 -6.07 -16.94 16.81
CA ARG A 47 -6.93 -17.11 17.99
C ARG A 47 -7.08 -18.59 18.34
N MET A 48 -7.31 -19.45 17.34
CA MET A 48 -7.39 -20.90 17.55
C MET A 48 -6.05 -21.51 17.97
N ALA A 49 -4.93 -20.91 17.56
CA ALA A 49 -3.59 -21.29 18.00
C ALA A 49 -3.25 -20.80 19.41
N GLY A 50 -4.16 -20.08 20.09
CA GLY A 50 -3.99 -19.64 21.47
C GLY A 50 -3.29 -18.31 21.66
N LEU A 51 -3.09 -17.52 20.59
CA LEU A 51 -2.50 -16.18 20.71
C LEU A 51 -3.48 -15.20 21.36
N ASN A 52 -2.92 -14.31 22.20
CA ASN A 52 -3.68 -13.21 22.80
C ASN A 52 -4.03 -12.12 21.80
N GLY A 53 -5.04 -11.29 22.10
CA GLY A 53 -5.50 -10.24 21.19
C GLY A 53 -4.40 -9.26 20.77
N ASP A 54 -3.46 -8.93 21.63
CA ASP A 54 -2.35 -8.03 21.31
C ASP A 54 -1.27 -8.70 20.46
N GLU A 55 -1.02 -9.96 20.67
CA GLU A 55 -0.14 -10.76 19.79
C GLU A 55 -0.71 -10.88 18.38
N ILE A 56 -2.01 -11.10 18.25
CA ILE A 56 -2.71 -11.18 16.94
C ILE A 56 -2.59 -9.85 16.18
N LYS A 57 -2.73 -8.70 16.87
CA LYS A 57 -2.59 -7.37 16.25
C LYS A 57 -1.20 -7.16 15.64
N ILE A 58 -0.18 -7.82 16.16
CA ILE A 58 1.20 -7.74 15.67
C ILE A 58 1.45 -8.84 14.61
N ALA A 59 1.05 -10.07 14.89
CA ALA A 59 1.34 -11.21 14.03
C ALA A 59 0.67 -11.10 12.65
N THR A 60 -0.58 -10.66 12.59
CA THR A 60 -1.32 -10.57 11.32
C THR A 60 -0.69 -9.61 10.33
N PRO A 61 -0.38 -8.33 10.66
CA PRO A 61 0.35 -7.45 9.77
C PRO A 61 1.72 -8.01 9.35
N CYS A 62 2.46 -8.63 10.27
CA CYS A 62 3.77 -9.21 9.95
C CYS A 62 3.65 -10.30 8.87
N ILE A 63 2.71 -11.23 9.00
CA ILE A 63 2.49 -12.27 7.99
C ILE A 63 2.06 -11.68 6.65
N LEU A 64 1.16 -10.69 6.67
CA LEU A 64 0.72 -10.02 5.44
C LEU A 64 1.86 -9.28 4.72
N ILE A 65 2.76 -8.63 5.48
CA ILE A 65 3.95 -7.96 4.94
C ILE A 65 4.90 -8.99 4.32
N ILE A 66 5.22 -10.07 5.04
CA ILE A 66 6.11 -11.14 4.55
C ILE A 66 5.54 -11.76 3.27
N LEU A 67 4.26 -12.11 3.28
CA LEU A 67 3.59 -12.69 2.12
C LEU A 67 3.63 -11.75 0.91
N THR A 68 3.34 -10.47 1.14
CA THR A 68 3.38 -9.45 0.08
C THR A 68 4.81 -9.28 -0.45
N ALA A 69 5.82 -9.24 0.41
CA ALA A 69 7.22 -9.14 0.00
C ALA A 69 7.63 -10.31 -0.90
N ILE A 70 7.23 -11.53 -0.54
CA ILE A 70 7.48 -12.73 -1.36
C ILE A 70 6.75 -12.63 -2.71
N LEU A 71 5.47 -12.27 -2.72
CA LEU A 71 4.68 -12.13 -3.95
C LEU A 71 5.22 -11.03 -4.86
N THR A 72 5.72 -9.94 -4.29
CA THR A 72 6.38 -8.85 -5.04
C THR A 72 7.70 -9.33 -5.61
N GLY A 73 8.51 -10.03 -4.82
CA GLY A 73 9.79 -10.60 -5.28
C GLY A 73 9.65 -11.62 -6.40
N LEU A 74 8.55 -12.36 -6.43
CA LEU A 74 8.22 -13.31 -7.49
C LEU A 74 7.52 -12.65 -8.71
N GLY A 75 7.24 -11.35 -8.69
CA GLY A 75 6.51 -10.64 -9.75
C GLY A 75 5.04 -11.06 -9.89
N VAL A 76 4.48 -11.71 -8.85
CA VAL A 76 3.07 -12.15 -8.83
C VAL A 76 2.16 -11.02 -8.40
N PHE A 77 2.60 -10.21 -7.43
CA PHE A 77 1.81 -9.10 -6.90
C PHE A 77 1.44 -8.07 -7.98
N ASP A 78 2.35 -7.77 -8.89
CA ASP A 78 2.11 -6.86 -10.03
C ASP A 78 1.01 -7.38 -10.96
N LYS A 79 0.98 -8.69 -11.24
CA LYS A 79 -0.07 -9.32 -12.04
C LYS A 79 -1.45 -9.21 -11.36
N ILE A 80 -1.49 -9.39 -10.05
CA ILE A 80 -2.72 -9.20 -9.25
C ILE A 80 -3.14 -7.73 -9.30
N ALA A 81 -2.22 -6.80 -9.09
CA ALA A 81 -2.48 -5.36 -9.07
C ALA A 81 -3.05 -4.83 -10.40
N ARG A 82 -2.57 -5.33 -11.53
CA ARG A 82 -3.11 -4.98 -12.87
C ARG A 82 -4.60 -5.29 -13.01
N HIS A 83 -5.08 -6.36 -12.39
CA HIS A 83 -6.49 -6.76 -12.45
C HIS A 83 -7.33 -6.11 -11.33
N ALA A 84 -6.74 -5.97 -10.16
CA ALA A 84 -7.40 -5.46 -8.96
C ALA A 84 -7.47 -3.92 -8.92
N GLY A 85 -6.56 -3.23 -9.64
CA GLY A 85 -6.45 -1.78 -9.60
C GLY A 85 -6.28 -1.27 -8.18
N ALA A 86 -7.12 -0.29 -7.77
CA ALA A 86 -7.10 0.29 -6.44
C ALA A 86 -7.37 -0.71 -5.29
N GLY A 87 -7.88 -1.92 -5.58
CA GLY A 87 -8.13 -2.95 -4.57
C GLY A 87 -6.88 -3.50 -3.89
N THR A 88 -5.70 -3.34 -4.49
CA THR A 88 -4.42 -3.71 -3.86
C THR A 88 -3.83 -2.63 -2.97
N ILE A 89 -4.43 -1.43 -2.93
CA ILE A 89 -4.00 -0.31 -2.05
C ILE A 89 -4.54 -0.52 -0.62
N VAL A 90 -4.71 -1.75 -0.18
CA VAL A 90 -4.98 -2.04 1.24
C VAL A 90 -3.75 -1.64 2.05
N PRO A 91 -3.88 -0.88 3.17
CA PRO A 91 -2.77 -0.19 3.84
C PRO A 91 -1.55 -1.05 4.13
N ILE A 92 -1.73 -2.29 4.56
CA ILE A 92 -0.61 -3.18 4.93
C ILE A 92 0.07 -3.75 3.68
N THR A 93 -0.68 -4.41 2.82
CA THR A 93 -0.15 -5.10 1.63
C THR A 93 0.30 -4.13 0.54
N GLY A 94 -0.47 -3.07 0.29
CA GLY A 94 -0.11 -2.02 -0.67
C GLY A 94 1.16 -1.28 -0.27
N PHE A 95 1.30 -0.91 1.01
CA PHE A 95 2.50 -0.27 1.52
C PHE A 95 3.71 -1.19 1.47
N ALA A 96 3.58 -2.45 1.87
CA ALA A 96 4.66 -3.43 1.78
C ALA A 96 5.15 -3.58 0.32
N ASN A 97 4.25 -3.70 -0.66
CA ASN A 97 4.63 -3.75 -2.07
C ASN A 97 5.35 -2.47 -2.54
N SER A 98 4.86 -1.29 -2.14
CA SER A 98 5.45 -0.01 -2.54
C SER A 98 6.86 0.21 -1.99
N VAL A 99 7.22 -0.44 -0.88
CA VAL A 99 8.57 -0.41 -0.29
C VAL A 99 9.47 -1.48 -0.92
N VAL A 100 8.95 -2.68 -1.12
CA VAL A 100 9.74 -3.82 -1.62
C VAL A 100 10.05 -3.69 -3.11
N SER A 101 9.13 -3.17 -3.93
CA SER A 101 9.33 -3.06 -5.38
C SER A 101 10.55 -2.21 -5.75
N PRO A 102 10.70 -0.95 -5.28
CA PRO A 102 11.91 -0.17 -5.57
C PRO A 102 13.16 -0.79 -4.94
N ALA A 103 13.05 -1.43 -3.77
CA ALA A 103 14.19 -2.10 -3.15
C ALA A 103 14.77 -3.22 -4.03
N LEU A 104 13.93 -3.93 -4.74
CA LEU A 104 14.35 -4.98 -5.68
C LEU A 104 14.86 -4.40 -6.99
N GLU A 105 14.23 -3.36 -7.52
CA GLU A 105 14.62 -2.69 -8.77
C GLU A 105 16.02 -2.09 -8.68
N PHE A 106 16.32 -1.41 -7.58
CA PHE A 106 17.59 -0.73 -7.36
C PHE A 106 18.64 -1.58 -6.63
N LYS A 107 18.42 -2.89 -6.49
CA LYS A 107 19.33 -3.80 -5.80
C LYS A 107 20.75 -3.79 -6.39
N GLN A 108 20.87 -3.59 -7.70
CA GLN A 108 22.18 -3.57 -8.38
C GLN A 108 23.00 -2.32 -8.06
N GLU A 109 22.39 -1.25 -7.57
CA GLU A 109 23.08 -0.03 -7.15
C GLU A 109 23.74 -0.15 -5.76
N GLY A 110 23.61 -1.32 -5.12
CA GLY A 110 24.17 -1.64 -3.81
C GLY A 110 23.19 -1.57 -2.67
N LEU A 111 23.61 -2.10 -1.52
CA LEU A 111 22.72 -2.25 -0.36
C LEU A 111 22.33 -0.91 0.27
N ILE A 112 23.24 0.05 0.37
CA ILE A 112 23.01 1.31 1.07
C ILE A 112 22.37 2.35 0.15
N LEU A 113 23.02 2.66 -0.99
CA LEU A 113 22.58 3.70 -1.92
C LEU A 113 21.42 3.26 -2.81
N GLY A 114 21.36 1.98 -3.17
CA GLY A 114 20.28 1.40 -3.92
C GLY A 114 19.13 0.95 -3.02
N THR A 115 19.19 -0.26 -2.50
CA THR A 115 18.09 -0.92 -1.79
C THR A 115 17.57 -0.09 -0.61
N ALA A 116 18.44 0.25 0.35
CA ALA A 116 18.00 0.94 1.58
C ALA A 116 17.49 2.35 1.29
N ALA A 117 18.21 3.14 0.48
CA ALA A 117 17.81 4.49 0.12
C ALA A 117 16.43 4.51 -0.56
N GLN A 118 16.18 3.58 -1.48
CA GLN A 118 14.89 3.50 -2.20
C GLN A 118 13.73 3.04 -1.31
N MET A 119 13.97 2.13 -0.36
CA MET A 119 12.97 1.79 0.66
C MET A 119 12.55 3.03 1.46
N PHE A 120 13.51 3.84 1.91
CA PHE A 120 13.23 5.06 2.67
C PHE A 120 12.60 6.17 1.84
N THR A 121 12.83 6.22 0.54
CA THR A 121 12.15 7.17 -0.36
C THR A 121 10.63 7.04 -0.28
N ILE A 122 10.11 5.82 -0.11
CA ILE A 122 8.67 5.56 0.05
C ILE A 122 8.27 5.57 1.52
N ALA A 123 9.01 4.86 2.39
CA ALA A 123 8.66 4.73 3.80
C ALA A 123 8.84 6.04 4.58
N GLY A 124 9.84 6.85 4.23
CA GLY A 124 10.16 8.10 4.93
C GLY A 124 8.99 9.08 5.00
N PRO A 125 8.42 9.52 3.89
CA PRO A 125 7.27 10.42 3.91
C PRO A 125 6.06 9.87 4.67
N VAL A 126 5.76 8.58 4.55
CA VAL A 126 4.65 7.93 5.27
C VAL A 126 4.85 8.00 6.79
N ILE A 127 6.07 7.71 7.26
CA ILE A 127 6.41 7.78 8.69
C ILE A 127 6.33 9.24 9.18
N VAL A 128 6.90 10.18 8.44
CA VAL A 128 6.92 11.60 8.82
C VAL A 128 5.50 12.17 8.90
N TYR A 129 4.70 12.00 7.86
CA TYR A 129 3.33 12.52 7.85
C TYR A 129 2.42 11.78 8.82
N GLY A 130 2.60 10.45 8.98
CA GLY A 130 1.84 9.66 9.94
C GLY A 130 2.11 10.07 11.38
N THR A 131 3.37 10.24 11.76
CA THR A 131 3.74 10.69 13.11
C THR A 131 3.33 12.14 13.36
N ALA A 132 3.56 13.05 12.41
CA ALA A 132 3.14 14.45 12.55
C ALA A 132 1.62 14.57 12.72
N SER A 133 0.84 13.88 11.90
CA SER A 133 -0.62 13.87 12.02
C SER A 133 -1.09 13.28 13.35
N SER A 134 -0.44 12.22 13.84
CA SER A 134 -0.76 11.60 15.14
C SER A 134 -0.47 12.55 16.30
N VAL A 135 0.63 13.29 16.25
CA VAL A 135 0.98 14.30 17.29
C VAL A 135 -0.04 15.42 17.27
N ILE A 136 -0.38 15.97 16.11
CA ILE A 136 -1.39 17.04 16.00
C ILE A 136 -2.75 16.56 16.54
N TYR A 137 -3.18 15.37 16.15
CA TYR A 137 -4.43 14.78 16.63
C TYR A 137 -4.41 14.54 18.15
N GLY A 138 -3.30 14.02 18.68
CA GLY A 138 -3.11 13.82 20.12
C GLY A 138 -3.18 15.13 20.92
N LEU A 139 -2.59 16.21 20.39
CA LEU A 139 -2.68 17.54 21.00
C LEU A 139 -4.11 18.07 20.99
N ILE A 140 -4.86 17.89 19.90
CA ILE A 140 -6.26 18.28 19.81
C ILE A 140 -7.09 17.56 20.88
N ILE A 141 -6.96 16.22 20.99
CA ILE A 141 -7.66 15.41 21.99
C ILE A 141 -7.30 15.90 23.42
N TYR A 142 -6.02 16.15 23.68
CA TYR A 142 -5.54 16.59 24.99
C TYR A 142 -6.09 17.97 25.36
N ILE A 143 -6.04 18.95 24.45
CA ILE A 143 -6.52 20.33 24.69
C ILE A 143 -8.04 20.34 24.92
N PHE A 144 -8.79 19.62 24.11
CA PHE A 144 -10.26 19.57 24.19
C PHE A 144 -10.79 18.53 25.17
N LYS A 145 -9.92 17.79 25.89
CA LYS A 145 -10.30 16.72 26.84
C LYS A 145 -11.30 15.73 26.29
N LEU A 146 -11.06 15.24 25.04
CA LEU A 146 -11.93 14.31 24.34
C LEU A 146 -11.64 12.83 24.64
N TYR A 147 -11.13 12.52 25.81
CA TYR A 147 -10.80 11.15 26.25
C TYR A 147 -11.66 10.74 27.45
#